data_96bd1a1f768b23aa5d7f5a7ed51354fb
#
_entry.id   96bd1a1f768b23aa5d7f5a7ed51354fb
#
_cell.length_a   1.000
_cell.length_b   1.000
_cell.length_c   1.000
_cell.angle_alpha   90.00
_cell.angle_beta   90.00
_cell.angle_gamma   90.00
#
_symmetry.space_group_name_H-M   'P 1'
#
loop_
_entity.id
_entity.type
_entity.pdbx_description
1 polymer ?
#
loop_
_entity_poly.entity_id
_entity_poly.type
_entity_poly.pdbx_seq_one_letter_code
_entity_poly.pdbx_strand_id
1 'polypeptide(L)'
;LLPVELRIVPTYQVIAGFGMLNSYSGLIFPLIASATATFLFRQFFMTVPDELVEAARVDGAGPMRFFWDILLPMSRTNIAAIFVILFIYGWNQYLWPLLITTDPSMNTIVMGIKQMFPSGDDIAEWPVIMAASILAMLPPIFVVISMQRLFIRGLVDSEK
;
A
#
# COMPACT_ATOMS: atom_id res chain seq x y z
N LEU A 1 -4.23 -15.28 5.54
CA LEU A 1 -3.28 -14.52 4.70
C LEU A 1 -2.16 -15.48 4.28
N LEU A 2 -2.11 -15.85 2.99
CA LEU A 2 -1.00 -16.66 2.48
C LEU A 2 0.25 -15.77 2.32
N PRO A 3 1.45 -16.25 2.67
CA PRO A 3 2.70 -15.57 2.39
C PRO A 3 2.85 -15.25 0.89
N VAL A 4 3.47 -14.11 0.59
CA VAL A 4 3.64 -13.65 -0.80
C VAL A 4 4.47 -14.65 -1.60
N GLU A 5 5.43 -15.28 -0.97
CA GLU A 5 6.36 -16.25 -1.55
C GLU A 5 5.63 -17.46 -2.16
N LEU A 6 4.55 -17.90 -1.53
CA LEU A 6 3.78 -19.05 -2.03
C LEU A 6 2.94 -18.74 -3.28
N ARG A 7 2.55 -17.49 -3.46
CA ARG A 7 1.69 -17.06 -4.57
C ARG A 7 2.44 -16.35 -5.71
N ILE A 8 3.73 -16.08 -5.53
CA ILE A 8 4.49 -15.25 -6.47
C ILE A 8 4.61 -15.92 -7.84
N VAL A 9 4.87 -17.22 -7.87
CA VAL A 9 5.01 -17.96 -9.12
C VAL A 9 3.69 -18.05 -9.89
N PRO A 10 2.56 -18.46 -9.29
CA PRO A 10 1.25 -18.41 -9.97
C PRO A 10 0.88 -17.00 -10.44
N THR A 11 1.15 -15.97 -9.64
CA THR A 11 0.87 -14.58 -10.05
C THR A 11 1.70 -14.17 -11.26
N TYR A 12 2.99 -14.53 -11.28
CA TYR A 12 3.86 -14.30 -12.44
C TYR A 12 3.33 -14.97 -13.70
N GLN A 13 2.92 -16.24 -13.61
CA GLN A 13 2.37 -16.98 -14.75
C GLN A 13 1.12 -16.31 -15.34
N VAL A 14 0.24 -15.81 -14.48
CA VAL A 14 -0.97 -15.09 -14.91
C VAL A 14 -0.60 -13.78 -15.62
N ILE A 15 0.30 -12.99 -15.03
CA ILE A 15 0.75 -11.70 -15.60
C ILE A 15 1.50 -11.93 -16.93
N ALA A 16 2.33 -12.95 -17.01
CA ALA A 16 3.01 -13.35 -18.25
C ALA A 16 2.00 -13.79 -19.31
N GLY A 17 1.00 -14.58 -18.94
CA GLY A 17 -0.07 -15.02 -19.84
C GLY A 17 -0.91 -13.89 -20.41
N PHE A 18 -1.06 -12.78 -19.67
CA PHE A 18 -1.71 -11.55 -20.16
C PHE A 18 -0.77 -10.64 -20.97
N GLY A 19 0.50 -10.99 -21.14
CA GLY A 19 1.48 -10.13 -21.83
C GLY A 19 1.82 -8.86 -21.07
N MET A 20 1.67 -8.84 -19.74
CA MET A 20 1.87 -7.65 -18.90
C MET A 20 3.29 -7.58 -18.28
N LEU A 21 4.24 -8.39 -18.75
CA LEU A 21 5.64 -8.25 -18.35
C LEU A 21 6.20 -6.90 -18.86
N ASN A 22 7.17 -6.34 -18.17
CA ASN A 22 7.75 -5.03 -18.48
C ASN A 22 6.68 -3.93 -18.65
N SER A 23 5.68 -3.90 -17.76
CA SER A 23 4.62 -2.90 -17.82
C SER A 23 4.20 -2.42 -16.42
N TYR A 24 3.75 -1.17 -16.32
CA TYR A 24 3.17 -0.64 -15.09
C TYR A 24 1.90 -1.40 -14.67
N SER A 25 1.12 -1.90 -15.62
CA SER A 25 -0.05 -2.73 -15.33
C SER A 25 0.34 -4.03 -14.63
N GLY A 26 1.39 -4.71 -15.07
CA GLY A 26 1.92 -5.90 -14.42
C GLY A 26 2.50 -5.62 -13.03
N LEU A 27 3.11 -4.43 -12.81
CA LEU A 27 3.57 -4.01 -11.50
C LEU A 27 2.43 -3.76 -10.51
N ILE A 28 1.35 -3.11 -10.96
CA ILE A 28 0.32 -2.54 -10.11
C ILE A 28 -0.83 -3.51 -9.84
N PHE A 29 -1.42 -4.12 -10.89
CA PHE A 29 -2.66 -4.90 -10.75
C PHE A 29 -2.59 -6.05 -9.74
N PRO A 30 -1.52 -6.84 -9.64
CA PRO A 30 -1.44 -7.90 -8.65
C PRO A 30 -1.39 -7.40 -7.20
N LEU A 31 -1.01 -6.13 -6.99
CA LEU A 31 -0.84 -5.53 -5.67
C LEU A 31 -2.03 -4.68 -5.21
N ILE A 32 -2.95 -4.32 -6.12
CA ILE A 32 -4.14 -3.52 -5.79
C ILE A 32 -5.03 -4.24 -4.76
N ALA A 33 -5.23 -5.54 -4.92
CA ALA A 33 -6.04 -6.33 -4.01
C ALA A 33 -5.25 -6.70 -2.75
N SER A 34 -5.41 -5.91 -1.69
CA SER A 34 -4.74 -6.15 -0.41
C SER A 34 -5.68 -6.86 0.57
N ALA A 35 -5.33 -8.10 0.94
CA ALA A 35 -6.04 -8.83 1.99
C ALA A 35 -5.96 -8.11 3.35
N THR A 36 -4.84 -7.45 3.64
CA THR A 36 -4.66 -6.64 4.86
C THR A 36 -5.63 -5.47 4.88
N ALA A 37 -5.75 -4.72 3.77
CA ALA A 37 -6.70 -3.62 3.67
C ALA A 37 -8.15 -4.11 3.82
N THR A 38 -8.52 -5.18 3.14
CA THR A 38 -9.86 -5.78 3.24
C THR A 38 -10.17 -6.19 4.68
N PHE A 39 -9.21 -6.82 5.37
CA PHE A 39 -9.38 -7.22 6.77
C PHE A 39 -9.56 -6.01 7.69
N LEU A 40 -8.72 -4.99 7.57
CA LEU A 40 -8.79 -3.79 8.41
C LEU A 40 -10.08 -2.98 8.16
N PHE A 41 -10.51 -2.84 6.90
CA PHE A 41 -11.80 -2.22 6.60
C PHE A 41 -12.96 -3.01 7.18
N ARG A 42 -12.94 -4.33 7.03
CA ARG A 42 -13.97 -5.17 7.62
C ARG A 42 -14.04 -5.02 9.14
N GLN A 43 -12.89 -5.02 9.83
CA GLN A 43 -12.86 -4.81 11.28
C GLN A 43 -13.45 -3.45 11.66
N PHE A 44 -13.09 -2.39 10.95
CA PHE A 44 -13.64 -1.06 11.17
C PHE A 44 -15.15 -1.03 10.93
N PHE A 45 -15.65 -1.59 9.82
CA PHE A 45 -17.08 -1.59 9.52
C PHE A 45 -17.92 -2.37 10.53
N MET A 46 -17.35 -3.37 11.19
CA MET A 46 -18.00 -4.10 12.27
C MET A 46 -18.12 -3.27 13.57
N THR A 47 -17.42 -2.15 13.69
CA THR A 47 -17.57 -1.24 14.84
C THR A 47 -18.60 -0.13 14.61
N VAL A 48 -19.12 -0.01 13.39
CA VAL A 48 -20.14 0.99 13.05
C VAL A 48 -21.47 0.57 13.68
N PRO A 49 -22.11 1.44 14.50
CA PRO A 49 -23.37 1.12 15.15
C PRO A 49 -24.50 0.87 14.15
N ASP A 50 -25.34 -0.13 14.42
CA ASP A 50 -26.48 -0.47 13.56
C ASP A 50 -27.52 0.67 13.53
N GLU A 51 -27.61 1.48 14.58
CA GLU A 51 -28.49 2.64 14.68
C GLU A 51 -28.25 3.67 13.57
N LEU A 52 -27.00 3.81 13.11
CA LEU A 52 -26.69 4.70 11.97
C LEU A 52 -27.26 4.16 10.66
N VAL A 53 -27.26 2.85 10.48
CA VAL A 53 -27.85 2.20 9.31
C VAL A 53 -29.37 2.33 9.34
N GLU A 54 -29.98 2.15 10.52
CA GLU A 54 -31.42 2.28 10.72
C GLU A 54 -31.87 3.72 10.50
N ALA A 55 -31.21 4.70 11.11
CA ALA A 55 -31.49 6.11 10.90
C ALA A 55 -31.43 6.51 9.42
N ALA A 56 -30.38 6.09 8.72
CA ALA A 56 -30.24 6.36 7.29
C ALA A 56 -31.38 5.74 6.45
N ARG A 57 -31.88 4.57 6.85
CA ARG A 57 -33.03 3.94 6.18
C ARG A 57 -34.32 4.71 6.43
N VAL A 58 -34.55 5.21 7.66
CA VAL A 58 -35.69 6.06 8.00
C VAL A 58 -35.68 7.34 7.19
N ASP A 59 -34.49 7.93 6.96
CA ASP A 59 -34.26 9.11 6.10
C ASP A 59 -34.36 8.79 4.60
N GLY A 60 -34.68 7.55 4.21
CA GLY A 60 -34.81 7.12 2.83
C GLY A 60 -33.46 7.00 2.05
N ALA A 61 -32.33 6.92 2.77
CA ALA A 61 -31.05 6.73 2.15
C ALA A 61 -30.86 5.27 1.69
N GLY A 62 -30.58 5.10 0.39
CA GLY A 62 -30.17 3.80 -0.15
C GLY A 62 -28.74 3.42 0.25
N PRO A 63 -28.31 2.14 0.03
CA PRO A 63 -26.99 1.66 0.43
C PRO A 63 -25.83 2.48 -0.09
N MET A 64 -25.89 2.95 -1.33
CA MET A 64 -24.81 3.76 -1.93
C MET A 64 -24.74 5.16 -1.30
N ARG A 65 -25.91 5.76 -0.98
CA ARG A 65 -25.93 7.04 -0.30
C ARG A 65 -25.40 6.92 1.13
N PHE A 66 -25.77 5.87 1.86
CA PHE A 66 -25.18 5.55 3.16
C PHE A 66 -23.65 5.40 3.08
N PHE A 67 -23.16 4.69 2.06
CA PHE A 67 -21.71 4.50 1.87
C PHE A 67 -20.98 5.83 1.67
N TRP A 68 -21.45 6.69 0.76
CA TRP A 68 -20.77 7.93 0.41
C TRP A 68 -20.92 9.03 1.47
N ASP A 69 -22.12 9.17 2.06
CA ASP A 69 -22.44 10.30 2.93
C ASP A 69 -22.10 10.03 4.39
N ILE A 70 -22.09 8.76 4.82
CA ILE A 70 -21.89 8.39 6.22
C ILE A 70 -20.66 7.52 6.39
N LEU A 71 -20.60 6.34 5.78
CA LEU A 71 -19.58 5.34 6.05
C LEU A 71 -18.19 5.79 5.61
N LEU A 72 -18.06 6.36 4.42
CA LEU A 72 -16.78 6.81 3.89
C LEU A 72 -16.20 8.00 4.67
N PRO A 73 -16.97 9.05 5.03
CA PRO A 73 -16.48 10.11 5.91
C PRO A 73 -16.04 9.62 7.29
N MET A 74 -16.77 8.69 7.91
CA MET A 74 -16.37 8.07 9.18
C MET A 74 -15.07 7.26 9.07
N SER A 75 -14.82 6.68 7.89
CA SER A 75 -13.65 5.84 7.64
C SER A 75 -12.34 6.62 7.39
N ARG A 76 -12.33 7.94 7.39
CA ARG A 76 -11.18 8.77 6.98
C ARG A 76 -9.88 8.41 7.70
N THR A 77 -9.94 8.21 9.01
CA THR A 77 -8.77 7.82 9.81
C THR A 77 -8.28 6.43 9.42
N ASN A 78 -9.20 5.48 9.24
CA ASN A 78 -8.88 4.12 8.84
C ASN A 78 -8.30 4.07 7.42
N ILE A 79 -8.87 4.85 6.49
CA ILE A 79 -8.34 5.02 5.12
C ILE A 79 -6.91 5.57 5.17
N ALA A 80 -6.67 6.60 5.99
CA ALA A 80 -5.34 7.19 6.14
C ALA A 80 -4.33 6.16 6.68
N ALA A 81 -4.71 5.37 7.69
CA ALA A 81 -3.87 4.32 8.25
C ALA A 81 -3.51 3.26 7.21
N ILE A 82 -4.52 2.74 6.51
CA ILE A 82 -4.33 1.72 5.47
C ILE A 82 -3.48 2.29 4.33
N PHE A 83 -3.71 3.53 3.92
CA PHE A 83 -2.92 4.19 2.89
C PHE A 83 -1.43 4.23 3.25
N VAL A 84 -1.07 4.64 4.48
CA VAL A 84 0.33 4.66 4.93
C VAL A 84 0.95 3.27 4.92
N ILE A 85 0.22 2.28 5.44
CA ILE A 85 0.69 0.89 5.47
C ILE A 85 0.96 0.38 4.05
N LEU A 86 0.00 0.57 3.13
CA LEU A 86 0.12 0.10 1.76
C LEU A 86 1.15 0.90 0.95
N PHE A 87 1.28 2.20 1.23
CA PHE A 87 2.32 3.03 0.60
C PHE A 87 3.71 2.55 0.98
N ILE A 88 3.97 2.34 2.29
CA ILE A 88 5.27 1.83 2.76
C ILE A 88 5.53 0.43 2.18
N TYR A 89 4.52 -0.43 2.15
CA TYR A 89 4.63 -1.76 1.55
C TYR A 89 4.97 -1.69 0.06
N GLY A 90 4.25 -0.87 -0.71
CA GLY A 90 4.49 -0.68 -2.14
C GLY A 90 5.85 -0.03 -2.44
N TRP A 91 6.25 0.96 -1.63
CA TRP A 91 7.54 1.64 -1.76
C TRP A 91 8.73 0.71 -1.57
N ASN A 92 8.63 -0.23 -0.64
CA ASN A 92 9.67 -1.18 -0.32
C ASN A 92 9.63 -2.46 -1.19
N GLN A 93 8.82 -2.50 -2.25
CA GLN A 93 8.75 -3.66 -3.13
C GLN A 93 10.08 -3.89 -3.87
N TYR A 94 10.62 -5.08 -3.73
CA TYR A 94 11.83 -5.53 -4.40
C TYR A 94 11.57 -6.77 -5.26
N LEU A 95 11.05 -7.83 -4.65
CA LEU A 95 10.97 -9.15 -5.28
C LEU A 95 10.01 -9.17 -6.47
N TRP A 96 8.82 -8.56 -6.34
CA TRP A 96 7.86 -8.53 -7.43
C TRP A 96 8.35 -7.73 -8.65
N PRO A 97 8.82 -6.48 -8.51
CA PRO A 97 9.43 -5.77 -9.62
C PRO A 97 10.60 -6.51 -10.26
N LEU A 98 11.49 -7.11 -9.44
CA LEU A 98 12.64 -7.87 -9.93
C LEU A 98 12.24 -9.03 -10.86
N LEU A 99 11.10 -9.67 -10.59
CA LEU A 99 10.65 -10.83 -11.36
C LEU A 99 9.97 -10.44 -12.69
N ILE A 100 9.24 -9.31 -12.70
CA ILE A 100 8.40 -8.98 -13.87
C ILE A 100 8.98 -7.89 -14.76
N THR A 101 10.00 -7.18 -14.31
CA THR A 101 10.65 -6.14 -15.12
C THR A 101 12.09 -6.51 -15.44
N THR A 102 12.44 -6.37 -16.71
CA THR A 102 13.82 -6.51 -17.21
C THR A 102 14.37 -5.20 -17.75
N ASP A 103 13.51 -4.18 -17.89
CA ASP A 103 13.89 -2.84 -18.34
C ASP A 103 14.41 -2.02 -17.15
N PRO A 104 15.67 -1.52 -17.19
CA PRO A 104 16.22 -0.69 -16.14
C PRO A 104 15.41 0.58 -15.82
N SER A 105 14.68 1.12 -16.79
CA SER A 105 13.81 2.30 -16.60
C SER A 105 12.64 2.06 -15.66
N MET A 106 12.30 0.80 -15.41
CA MET A 106 11.22 0.36 -14.50
C MET A 106 11.71 -0.07 -13.12
N ASN A 107 12.99 0.10 -12.83
CA ASN A 107 13.56 -0.25 -11.54
C ASN A 107 12.94 0.57 -10.42
N THR A 108 12.55 -0.11 -9.34
CA THR A 108 12.16 0.56 -8.10
C THR A 108 13.40 1.12 -7.38
N ILE A 109 13.17 2.07 -6.46
CA ILE A 109 14.27 2.65 -5.67
C ILE A 109 15.08 1.58 -4.91
N VAL A 110 14.40 0.55 -4.40
CA VAL A 110 15.03 -0.55 -3.67
C VAL A 110 15.89 -1.40 -4.62
N MET A 111 15.43 -1.65 -5.85
CA MET A 111 16.25 -2.32 -6.87
C MET A 111 17.48 -1.50 -7.23
N GLY A 112 17.32 -0.19 -7.41
CA GLY A 112 18.43 0.72 -7.70
C GLY A 112 19.50 0.71 -6.60
N ILE A 113 19.10 0.81 -5.34
CA ILE A 113 20.02 0.70 -4.20
C ILE A 113 20.71 -0.66 -4.18
N LYS A 114 19.98 -1.75 -4.43
CA LYS A 114 20.56 -3.10 -4.46
C LYS A 114 21.62 -3.24 -5.56
N GLN A 115 21.44 -2.59 -6.70
CA GLN A 115 22.41 -2.60 -7.81
C GLN A 115 23.71 -1.80 -7.52
N MET A 116 23.67 -0.90 -6.52
CA MET A 116 24.87 -0.17 -6.07
C MET A 116 25.83 -1.04 -5.25
N PHE A 117 25.37 -2.20 -4.78
CA PHE A 117 26.25 -3.15 -4.08
C PHE A 117 27.12 -3.87 -5.13
N PRO A 118 28.42 -3.94 -4.91
CA PRO A 118 29.33 -4.56 -5.87
C PRO A 118 29.02 -6.04 -6.04
N SER A 119 29.25 -6.53 -7.25
CA SER A 119 29.20 -7.95 -7.58
C SER A 119 30.64 -8.44 -7.73
N GLY A 120 31.11 -9.30 -6.81
CA GLY A 120 32.48 -9.84 -6.82
C GLY A 120 33.42 -9.06 -5.92
N ASP A 121 34.69 -8.90 -6.36
CA ASP A 121 35.80 -8.33 -5.57
C ASP A 121 35.86 -6.79 -5.59
N ASP A 122 34.88 -6.13 -6.21
CA ASP A 122 34.83 -4.67 -6.25
C ASP A 122 34.56 -4.07 -4.87
N ILE A 123 35.13 -2.89 -4.60
CA ILE A 123 34.95 -2.20 -3.32
C ILE A 123 33.65 -1.41 -3.37
N ALA A 124 32.78 -1.64 -2.37
CA ALA A 124 31.52 -0.89 -2.24
C ALA A 124 31.78 0.60 -1.96
N GLU A 125 31.13 1.48 -2.71
CA GLU A 125 31.13 2.92 -2.45
C GLU A 125 30.09 3.24 -1.34
N TRP A 126 30.42 2.86 -0.11
CA TRP A 126 29.52 3.02 1.05
C TRP A 126 28.94 4.42 1.20
N PRO A 127 29.69 5.53 1.02
CA PRO A 127 29.12 6.87 1.12
C PRO A 127 27.97 7.10 0.13
N VAL A 128 28.10 6.62 -1.10
CA VAL A 128 27.08 6.76 -2.14
C VAL A 128 25.84 5.93 -1.82
N ILE A 129 26.06 4.67 -1.41
CA ILE A 129 24.96 3.75 -1.03
C ILE A 129 24.19 4.32 0.16
N MET A 130 24.88 4.83 1.18
CA MET A 130 24.23 5.44 2.35
C MET A 130 23.46 6.72 1.99
N ALA A 131 24.03 7.59 1.14
CA ALA A 131 23.36 8.79 0.67
C ALA A 131 22.08 8.44 -0.13
N ALA A 132 22.17 7.47 -1.05
CA ALA A 132 21.02 6.98 -1.82
C ALA A 132 19.94 6.40 -0.90
N SER A 133 20.33 5.63 0.12
CA SER A 133 19.40 5.05 1.09
C SER A 133 18.67 6.12 1.91
N ILE A 134 19.38 7.17 2.36
CA ILE A 134 18.78 8.31 3.05
C ILE A 134 17.76 9.03 2.15
N LEU A 135 18.13 9.30 0.90
CA LEU A 135 17.24 9.93 -0.07
C LEU A 135 16.00 9.06 -0.35
N ALA A 136 16.18 7.75 -0.42
CA ALA A 136 15.08 6.80 -0.62
C ALA A 136 14.09 6.76 0.56
N MET A 137 14.51 7.13 1.76
CA MET A 137 13.63 7.20 2.94
C MET A 137 12.78 8.48 2.99
N LEU A 138 13.16 9.53 2.26
CA LEU A 138 12.45 10.82 2.34
C LEU A 138 10.96 10.74 1.95
N PRO A 139 10.55 10.08 0.84
CA PRO A 139 9.13 10.00 0.51
C PRO A 139 8.28 9.26 1.55
N PRO A 140 8.67 8.08 2.07
CA PRO A 140 7.95 7.44 3.19
C PRO A 140 7.86 8.33 4.43
N ILE A 141 8.95 8.98 4.83
CA ILE A 141 8.96 9.91 5.98
C ILE A 141 7.97 11.05 5.74
N PHE A 142 7.99 11.66 4.56
CA PHE A 142 7.07 12.74 4.22
C PHE A 142 5.61 12.29 4.30
N VAL A 143 5.28 11.11 3.76
CA VAL A 143 3.93 10.54 3.82
C VAL A 143 3.50 10.32 5.27
N VAL A 144 4.34 9.69 6.09
CA VAL A 144 4.04 9.44 7.52
C VAL A 144 3.80 10.75 8.26
N ILE A 145 4.70 11.75 8.11
CA ILE A 145 4.57 13.05 8.79
C ILE A 145 3.30 13.80 8.35
N SER A 146 2.99 13.77 7.05
CA SER A 146 1.79 14.46 6.53
C SER A 146 0.49 13.81 7.01
N MET A 147 0.48 12.50 7.19
CA MET A 147 -0.71 11.74 7.58
C MET A 147 -0.88 11.61 9.10
N GLN A 148 0.17 11.85 9.91
CA GLN A 148 0.12 11.71 11.38
C GLN A 148 -1.00 12.55 12.03
N ARG A 149 -1.32 13.73 11.46
CA ARG A 149 -2.38 14.60 12.00
C ARG A 149 -3.77 13.95 11.90
N LEU A 150 -4.01 13.11 10.90
CA LEU A 150 -5.26 12.37 10.75
C LEU A 150 -5.38 11.25 11.80
N PHE A 151 -4.27 10.60 12.15
CA PHE A 151 -4.24 9.60 13.21
C PHE A 151 -4.54 10.21 14.58
N ILE A 152 -3.88 11.32 14.92
CA ILE A 152 -4.03 11.97 16.21
C ILE A 152 -5.49 12.44 16.40
N ARG A 153 -6.11 13.03 15.39
CA ARG A 153 -7.51 13.48 15.46
C ARG A 153 -8.46 12.30 15.65
N GLY A 154 -8.26 11.19 14.91
CA GLY A 154 -9.12 10.02 15.05
C GLY A 154 -9.03 9.33 16.41
N LEU A 155 -7.89 9.39 17.11
CA LEU A 155 -7.74 8.88 18.46
C LEU A 155 -8.45 9.77 19.49
N VAL A 156 -8.34 11.09 19.35
CA VAL A 156 -8.96 12.07 20.28
C VAL A 156 -10.49 12.07 20.13
N ASP A 157 -11.02 11.90 18.92
CA ASP A 157 -12.47 11.86 18.69
C ASP A 157 -13.11 10.53 19.14
N SER A 158 -12.30 9.47 19.30
CA SER A 158 -12.76 8.17 19.81
C SER A 158 -12.89 8.10 21.34
N GLU A 159 -12.33 9.08 22.08
CA GLU A 159 -12.42 9.14 23.56
C GLU A 159 -13.57 10.05 24.06
N LYS A 160 -14.33 10.65 23.17
CA LYS A 160 -15.53 11.44 23.51
C LYS A 160 -16.81 10.71 23.19
#